data_fecf8a1f294560642d1f748309b41852
#
_entry.id   fecf8a1f294560642d1f748309b41852
#
_cell.length_a   1.000
_cell.length_b   1.000
_cell.length_c   1.000
_cell.angle_alpha   90.00
_cell.angle_beta   90.00
_cell.angle_gamma   90.00
#
_symmetry.space_group_name_H-M   'P 1'
#
loop_
_entity.id
_entity.type
_entity.pdbx_description
1 polymer ?
#
loop_
_entity_poly.entity_id
_entity_poly.type
_entity_poly.pdbx_seq_one_letter_code
_entity_poly.pdbx_strand_id
1 'polypeptide(L)'
;DYYNLRFNGILVGETGIHAALCGTWGCPVLLVTGDDAACEEGRELLGDTLTTVAVKIGLGASSARQIPPLRARAMIEEGATRALSDLGAVEPWSPGSPCEITVEFKHTLAPDALRFRAGVERVDDRTISVSADTWWEAWKTFYF
;
A
#
# COMPACT_ATOMS: atom_id res chain seq x y z
N ASP A 1 3.22 -8.31 11.21
CA ASP A 1 2.58 -7.32 12.12
C ASP A 1 3.34 -5.99 12.12
N TYR A 2 3.25 -5.24 11.02
CA TYR A 2 3.84 -3.88 10.91
C TYR A 2 2.98 -2.90 11.72
N TYR A 3 3.65 -1.86 12.24
CA TYR A 3 2.99 -0.68 12.79
C TYR A 3 2.98 0.43 11.76
N ASN A 4 4.16 0.73 11.18
CA ASN A 4 4.32 1.66 10.08
C ASN A 4 5.21 1.04 9.00
N LEU A 5 4.87 1.28 7.74
CA LEU A 5 5.66 0.95 6.56
C LEU A 5 5.89 2.23 5.75
N ARG A 6 7.14 2.47 5.35
CA ARG A 6 7.48 3.65 4.54
C ARG A 6 8.34 3.26 3.35
N PHE A 7 8.06 3.90 2.22
CA PHE A 7 8.89 3.84 1.02
C PHE A 7 9.44 5.25 0.76
N ASN A 8 10.76 5.42 0.82
CA ASN A 8 11.44 6.72 0.74
C ASN A 8 10.77 7.79 1.65
N GLY A 9 10.43 7.40 2.88
CA GLY A 9 9.77 8.26 3.87
C GLY A 9 8.26 8.41 3.72
N ILE A 10 7.66 8.01 2.59
CA ILE A 10 6.21 8.04 2.37
C ILE A 10 5.56 6.91 3.17
N LEU A 11 4.65 7.25 4.10
CA LEU A 11 3.87 6.26 4.85
C LEU A 11 2.88 5.59 3.90
N VAL A 12 2.86 4.26 3.91
CA VAL A 12 2.00 3.47 3.03
C VAL A 12 1.33 2.33 3.79
N GLY A 13 0.11 2.00 3.38
CA GLY A 13 -0.57 0.77 3.75
C GLY A 13 -0.51 -0.27 2.61
N GLU A 14 -1.46 -1.20 2.60
CA GLU A 14 -1.53 -2.23 1.57
C GLU A 14 -1.78 -1.65 0.17
N THR A 15 -2.50 -0.53 0.07
CA THR A 15 -2.69 0.20 -1.20
C THR A 15 -1.36 0.62 -1.81
N GLY A 16 -0.46 1.17 -0.99
CA GLY A 16 0.88 1.58 -1.45
C GLY A 16 1.78 0.40 -1.83
N ILE A 17 1.70 -0.72 -1.10
CA ILE A 17 2.42 -1.96 -1.46
C ILE A 17 1.99 -2.43 -2.85
N HIS A 18 0.68 -2.52 -3.08
CA HIS A 18 0.14 -2.98 -4.36
C HIS A 18 0.40 -1.98 -5.49
N ALA A 19 0.34 -0.68 -5.21
CA ALA A 19 0.66 0.35 -6.20
C ALA A 19 2.13 0.27 -6.65
N ALA A 20 3.07 0.13 -5.71
CA ALA A 20 4.49 -0.05 -6.02
C ALA A 20 4.75 -1.36 -6.78
N LEU A 21 4.08 -2.44 -6.36
CA LEU A 21 4.17 -3.74 -7.04
C LEU A 21 3.69 -3.63 -8.49
N CYS A 22 2.49 -3.11 -8.72
CA CYS A 22 1.94 -2.90 -10.07
C CYS A 22 2.83 -1.95 -10.89
N GLY A 23 3.28 -0.85 -10.29
CA GLY A 23 4.15 0.14 -10.92
C GLY A 23 5.49 -0.43 -11.38
N THR A 24 6.02 -1.45 -10.69
CA THR A 24 7.24 -2.17 -11.10
C THR A 24 7.13 -2.74 -12.53
N TRP A 25 5.94 -3.11 -12.96
CA TRP A 25 5.65 -3.61 -14.32
C TRP A 25 4.88 -2.62 -15.20
N GLY A 26 4.87 -1.34 -14.83
CA GLY A 26 4.19 -0.31 -15.62
C GLY A 26 2.66 -0.44 -15.62
N CYS A 27 2.08 -1.11 -14.61
CA CYS A 27 0.64 -1.28 -14.48
C CYS A 27 0.08 -0.27 -13.48
N PRO A 28 -0.85 0.63 -13.87
CA PRO A 28 -1.49 1.55 -12.93
C PRO A 28 -2.54 0.85 -12.06
N VAL A 29 -2.77 1.37 -10.86
CA VAL A 29 -3.93 1.03 -10.03
C VAL A 29 -5.07 1.98 -10.39
N LEU A 30 -6.12 1.48 -11.02
CA LEU A 30 -7.23 2.30 -11.52
C LEU A 30 -8.40 2.39 -10.53
N LEU A 31 -8.52 1.44 -9.60
CA LEU A 31 -9.63 1.34 -8.67
C LEU A 31 -9.14 0.86 -7.29
N VAL A 32 -9.56 1.56 -6.25
CA VAL A 32 -9.44 1.11 -4.86
C VAL A 32 -10.83 0.96 -4.26
N THR A 33 -11.11 -0.19 -3.66
CA THR A 33 -12.34 -0.44 -2.91
C THR A 33 -12.01 -0.87 -1.49
N GLY A 34 -12.74 -0.36 -0.51
CA GLY A 34 -12.48 -0.68 0.90
C GLY A 34 -13.38 0.12 1.83
N ASP A 35 -12.80 0.56 2.93
CA ASP A 35 -13.43 1.58 3.75
C ASP A 35 -13.05 2.99 3.27
N ASP A 36 -13.62 3.97 3.94
CA ASP A 36 -13.37 5.39 3.67
C ASP A 36 -11.89 5.76 3.83
N ALA A 37 -11.21 5.24 4.86
CA ALA A 37 -9.80 5.51 5.11
C ALA A 37 -8.89 4.93 4.01
N ALA A 38 -9.13 3.68 3.57
CA ALA A 38 -8.38 3.08 2.46
C ALA A 38 -8.60 3.83 1.13
N CYS A 39 -9.82 4.32 0.90
CA CYS A 39 -10.12 5.12 -0.27
C CYS A 39 -9.43 6.49 -0.23
N GLU A 40 -9.30 7.10 0.95
CA GLU A 40 -8.58 8.36 1.14
C GLU A 40 -7.07 8.16 0.95
N GLU A 41 -6.47 7.16 1.60
CA GLU A 41 -5.07 6.79 1.37
C GLU A 41 -4.76 6.61 -0.12
N GLY A 42 -5.66 5.90 -0.84
CA GLY A 42 -5.50 5.70 -2.28
C GLY A 42 -5.45 7.02 -3.05
N ARG A 43 -6.34 7.99 -2.75
CA ARG A 43 -6.35 9.30 -3.41
C ARG A 43 -5.13 10.15 -3.06
N GLU A 44 -4.74 10.17 -1.80
CA GLU A 44 -3.55 10.90 -1.34
C GLU A 44 -2.28 10.38 -2.05
N LEU A 45 -2.19 9.07 -2.26
CA LEU A 45 -1.02 8.43 -2.86
C LEU A 45 -1.01 8.51 -4.40
N LEU A 46 -2.16 8.27 -5.04
CA LEU A 46 -2.27 8.04 -6.50
C LEU A 46 -2.96 9.19 -7.24
N GLY A 47 -3.45 10.18 -6.51
CA GLY A 47 -4.09 11.37 -7.06
C GLY A 47 -5.62 11.28 -7.20
N ASP A 48 -6.22 12.43 -7.49
CA ASP A 48 -7.69 12.61 -7.52
C ASP A 48 -8.37 11.89 -8.71
N THR A 49 -7.61 11.50 -9.73
CA THR A 49 -8.12 10.75 -10.87
C THR A 49 -8.37 9.28 -10.58
N LEU A 50 -7.83 8.76 -9.46
CA LEU A 50 -8.10 7.41 -9.00
C LEU A 50 -9.59 7.21 -8.73
N THR A 51 -10.17 6.18 -9.31
CA THR A 51 -11.53 5.77 -8.93
C THR A 51 -11.51 5.09 -7.55
N THR A 52 -12.30 5.58 -6.61
CA THR A 52 -12.45 4.95 -5.29
C THR A 52 -13.90 4.60 -5.02
N VAL A 53 -14.14 3.48 -4.32
CA VAL A 53 -15.48 3.02 -3.92
C VAL A 53 -15.46 2.58 -2.47
N ALA A 54 -15.88 3.48 -1.56
CA ALA A 54 -16.04 3.15 -0.16
C ALA A 54 -17.33 2.35 0.06
N VAL A 55 -17.20 1.11 0.52
CA VAL A 55 -18.33 0.19 0.78
C VAL A 55 -18.53 -0.09 2.28
N LYS A 56 -17.70 0.51 3.12
CA LYS A 56 -17.81 0.45 4.58
C LYS A 56 -17.13 1.68 5.21
N ILE A 57 -17.46 1.92 6.48
CA ILE A 57 -16.80 2.93 7.32
C ILE A 57 -16.12 2.18 8.47
N GLY A 58 -14.81 2.34 8.62
CA GLY A 58 -14.05 1.76 9.73
C GLY A 58 -14.47 2.36 11.06
N LEU A 59 -14.73 1.52 12.07
CA LEU A 59 -15.08 1.95 13.44
C LEU A 59 -14.02 1.53 14.45
N GLY A 60 -13.02 0.77 14.02
CA GLY A 60 -11.92 0.26 14.82
C GLY A 60 -11.24 -0.92 14.15
N ALA A 61 -10.22 -1.49 14.80
CA ALA A 61 -9.37 -2.53 14.22
C ALA A 61 -10.11 -3.78 13.72
N SER A 62 -11.28 -4.10 14.29
CA SER A 62 -12.07 -5.30 13.96
C SER A 62 -13.56 -5.02 13.76
N SER A 63 -13.95 -3.76 13.57
CA SER A 63 -15.35 -3.37 13.43
C SER A 63 -15.54 -2.34 12.33
N ALA A 64 -16.64 -2.47 11.57
CA ALA A 64 -17.00 -1.53 10.53
C ALA A 64 -18.52 -1.46 10.35
N ARG A 65 -19.02 -0.30 9.94
CA ARG A 65 -20.39 -0.14 9.44
C ARG A 65 -20.38 -0.37 7.94
N GLN A 66 -21.04 -1.43 7.50
CA GLN A 66 -21.03 -1.85 6.11
C GLN A 66 -22.26 -1.38 5.34
N ILE A 67 -22.09 -1.11 4.04
CA ILE A 67 -23.19 -0.99 3.09
C ILE A 67 -23.76 -2.40 2.82
N PRO A 68 -25.08 -2.56 2.64
CA PRO A 68 -25.67 -3.86 2.31
C PRO A 68 -24.98 -4.51 1.09
N PRO A 69 -24.68 -5.82 1.14
CA PRO A 69 -23.81 -6.48 0.14
C PRO A 69 -24.28 -6.33 -1.31
N LEU A 70 -25.60 -6.33 -1.54
CA LEU A 70 -26.16 -6.16 -2.89
C LEU A 70 -25.82 -4.76 -3.46
N ARG A 71 -25.96 -3.72 -2.63
CA ARG A 71 -25.62 -2.34 -3.01
C ARG A 71 -24.12 -2.16 -3.17
N ALA A 72 -23.32 -2.73 -2.25
CA ALA A 72 -21.86 -2.65 -2.34
C ALA A 72 -21.34 -3.24 -3.65
N ARG A 73 -21.87 -4.40 -4.07
CA ARG A 73 -21.51 -5.01 -5.36
C ARG A 73 -21.85 -4.11 -6.55
N ALA A 74 -23.06 -3.52 -6.57
CA ALA A 74 -23.44 -2.60 -7.63
C ALA A 74 -22.51 -1.37 -7.69
N MET A 75 -22.15 -0.79 -6.53
CA MET A 75 -21.23 0.34 -6.46
C MET A 75 -19.84 -0.02 -6.99
N ILE A 76 -19.34 -1.22 -6.66
CA ILE A 76 -18.03 -1.69 -7.16
C ILE A 76 -18.08 -1.91 -8.67
N GLU A 77 -19.14 -2.50 -9.19
CA GLU A 77 -19.34 -2.71 -10.65
C GLU A 77 -19.37 -1.39 -11.42
N GLU A 78 -20.12 -0.41 -10.92
CA GLU A 78 -20.12 0.95 -11.49
C GLU A 78 -18.74 1.61 -11.41
N GLY A 79 -18.05 1.48 -10.27
CA GLY A 79 -16.70 1.98 -10.07
C GLY A 79 -15.71 1.35 -11.04
N ALA A 80 -15.74 0.03 -11.19
CA ALA A 80 -14.88 -0.70 -12.12
C ALA A 80 -15.16 -0.28 -13.58
N THR A 81 -16.42 -0.11 -13.95
CA THR A 81 -16.80 0.37 -15.29
C THR A 81 -16.23 1.77 -15.57
N ARG A 82 -16.32 2.69 -14.60
CA ARG A 82 -15.71 4.02 -14.74
C ARG A 82 -14.19 3.95 -14.84
N ALA A 83 -13.54 3.19 -13.96
CA ALA A 83 -12.08 3.05 -13.96
C ALA A 83 -11.56 2.49 -15.30
N LEU A 84 -12.25 1.51 -15.86
CA LEU A 84 -11.87 0.89 -17.14
C LEU A 84 -12.22 1.73 -18.36
N SER A 85 -13.02 2.78 -18.23
CA SER A 85 -13.33 3.69 -19.34
C SER A 85 -12.18 4.62 -19.70
N ASP A 86 -11.22 4.82 -18.82
CA ASP A 86 -9.99 5.60 -19.05
C ASP A 86 -8.80 4.94 -18.36
N LEU A 87 -8.09 4.09 -19.12
CA LEU A 87 -6.91 3.36 -18.63
C LEU A 87 -5.70 4.26 -18.38
N GLY A 88 -5.71 5.47 -18.91
CA GLY A 88 -4.66 6.47 -18.74
C GLY A 88 -4.92 7.48 -17.63
N ALA A 89 -6.05 7.34 -16.89
CA ALA A 89 -6.40 8.30 -15.85
C ALA A 89 -5.43 8.33 -14.66
N VAL A 90 -4.74 7.22 -14.39
CA VAL A 90 -3.75 7.08 -13.31
C VAL A 90 -2.45 6.55 -13.89
N GLU A 91 -1.34 7.21 -13.56
CA GLU A 91 -0.02 6.71 -13.94
C GLU A 91 0.45 5.57 -13.01
N PRO A 92 1.27 4.63 -13.51
CA PRO A 92 1.92 3.64 -12.66
C PRO A 92 2.72 4.30 -11.56
N TRP A 93 2.43 4.00 -10.31
CA TRP A 93 3.09 4.62 -9.17
C TRP A 93 4.42 3.97 -8.82
N SER A 94 5.42 4.78 -8.51
CA SER A 94 6.72 4.35 -8.00
C SER A 94 7.15 5.23 -6.83
N PRO A 95 7.67 4.67 -5.74
CA PRO A 95 8.24 5.48 -4.66
C PRO A 95 9.59 6.13 -5.02
N GLY A 96 10.10 5.87 -6.21
CA GLY A 96 11.40 6.39 -6.69
C GLY A 96 12.52 5.36 -6.65
N SER A 97 13.68 5.77 -7.22
CA SER A 97 14.93 5.00 -7.26
C SER A 97 16.11 5.92 -6.94
N PRO A 98 17.04 5.55 -6.04
CA PRO A 98 17.00 4.34 -5.21
C PRO A 98 15.82 4.34 -4.24
N CYS A 99 15.49 3.17 -3.68
CA CYS A 99 14.40 3.04 -2.74
C CYS A 99 14.87 2.50 -1.39
N GLU A 100 14.48 3.21 -0.32
CA GLU A 100 14.58 2.74 1.05
C GLU A 100 13.20 2.29 1.53
N ILE A 101 13.13 1.09 2.08
CA ILE A 101 11.96 0.56 2.77
C ILE A 101 12.25 0.58 4.27
N THR A 102 11.48 1.36 5.04
CA THR A 102 11.55 1.39 6.50
C THR A 102 10.32 0.72 7.08
N VAL A 103 10.52 -0.24 7.97
CA VAL A 103 9.45 -1.00 8.62
C VAL A 103 9.55 -0.87 10.13
N GLU A 104 8.55 -0.25 10.74
CA GLU A 104 8.37 -0.26 12.19
C GLU A 104 7.42 -1.41 12.56
N PHE A 105 7.84 -2.25 13.48
CA PHE A 105 7.04 -3.37 13.99
C PHE A 105 6.35 -3.02 15.30
N LYS A 106 5.31 -3.76 15.64
CA LYS A 106 4.63 -3.62 16.93
C LYS A 106 5.48 -4.10 18.11
N HIS A 107 6.41 -5.03 17.85
CA HIS A 107 7.25 -5.69 18.85
C HIS A 107 8.69 -5.85 18.34
N THR A 108 9.63 -6.08 19.23
CA THR A 108 11.07 -6.21 18.93
C THR A 108 11.45 -7.55 18.30
N LEU A 109 10.57 -8.56 18.36
CA LEU A 109 10.87 -9.93 17.93
C LEU A 109 11.25 -10.03 16.45
N ALA A 110 10.53 -9.31 15.58
CA ALA A 110 10.81 -9.35 14.14
C ALA A 110 12.12 -8.64 13.77
N PRO A 111 12.41 -7.42 14.25
CA PRO A 111 13.73 -6.81 14.08
C PRO A 111 14.88 -7.66 14.61
N ASP A 112 14.71 -8.32 15.76
CA ASP A 112 15.71 -9.22 16.32
C ASP A 112 16.04 -10.41 15.40
N ALA A 113 15.03 -10.97 14.76
CA ALA A 113 15.18 -12.07 13.81
C ALA A 113 15.78 -11.59 12.47
N LEU A 114 15.32 -10.43 11.97
CA LEU A 114 15.70 -9.92 10.66
C LEU A 114 17.08 -9.26 10.60
N ARG A 115 17.64 -8.81 11.73
CA ARG A 115 18.94 -8.13 11.79
C ARG A 115 20.11 -8.95 11.23
N PHE A 116 19.96 -10.26 11.12
CA PHE A 116 20.99 -11.15 10.56
C PHE A 116 20.83 -11.40 9.06
N ARG A 117 19.76 -10.87 8.45
CA ARG A 117 19.52 -10.99 7.02
C ARG A 117 20.42 -9.99 6.28
N ALA A 118 21.11 -10.47 5.25
CA ALA A 118 21.94 -9.61 4.40
C ALA A 118 21.11 -8.48 3.77
N GLY A 119 21.60 -7.25 3.84
CA GLY A 119 20.90 -6.07 3.29
C GLY A 119 19.84 -5.47 4.20
N VAL A 120 19.61 -6.03 5.39
CA VAL A 120 18.74 -5.45 6.41
C VAL A 120 19.57 -4.71 7.44
N GLU A 121 19.24 -3.45 7.69
CA GLU A 121 19.81 -2.62 8.73
C GLU A 121 18.81 -2.45 9.87
N ARG A 122 19.27 -2.62 11.11
CA ARG A 122 18.48 -2.32 12.30
C ARG A 122 18.64 -0.85 12.65
N VAL A 123 17.55 -0.08 12.54
CA VAL A 123 17.53 1.36 12.84
C VAL A 123 17.36 1.60 14.34
N ASP A 124 16.42 0.88 14.97
CA ASP A 124 16.16 0.93 16.42
C ASP A 124 15.58 -0.41 16.92
N ASP A 125 15.01 -0.42 18.13
CA ASP A 125 14.47 -1.63 18.75
C ASP A 125 13.30 -2.27 18.00
N ARG A 126 12.55 -1.48 17.24
CA ARG A 126 11.36 -1.95 16.50
C ARG A 126 11.41 -1.68 15.01
N THR A 127 12.47 -1.01 14.53
CA THR A 127 12.56 -0.53 13.16
C THR A 127 13.74 -1.14 12.43
N ILE A 128 13.48 -1.60 11.21
CA ILE A 128 14.53 -1.98 10.26
C ILE A 128 14.43 -1.11 9.01
N SER A 129 15.52 -0.99 8.27
CA SER A 129 15.52 -0.45 6.92
C SER A 129 16.21 -1.40 5.94
N VAL A 130 15.81 -1.29 4.68
CA VAL A 130 16.39 -1.99 3.53
C VAL A 130 16.49 -1.00 2.38
N SER A 131 17.68 -0.84 1.80
CA SER A 131 17.89 0.03 0.64
C SER A 131 18.37 -0.77 -0.57
N ALA A 132 17.86 -0.43 -1.76
CA ALA A 132 18.31 -0.99 -3.03
C ALA A 132 18.10 0.01 -4.18
N ASP A 133 18.61 -0.33 -5.36
CA ASP A 133 18.47 0.54 -6.54
C ASP A 133 17.02 0.68 -6.99
N THR A 134 16.18 -0.34 -6.75
CA THR A 134 14.75 -0.32 -7.06
C THR A 134 13.92 -0.76 -5.85
N TRP A 135 12.64 -0.31 -5.83
CA TRP A 135 11.68 -0.76 -4.83
C TRP A 135 11.55 -2.29 -4.81
N TRP A 136 11.53 -2.93 -5.98
CA TRP A 136 11.35 -4.38 -6.07
C TRP A 136 12.52 -5.16 -5.46
N GLU A 137 13.75 -4.69 -5.64
CA GLU A 137 14.93 -5.30 -5.01
C GLU A 137 14.91 -5.12 -3.49
N ALA A 138 14.60 -3.92 -3.01
CA ALA A 138 14.43 -3.66 -1.58
C ALA A 138 13.32 -4.53 -0.98
N TRP A 139 12.17 -4.63 -1.67
CA TRP A 139 11.05 -5.45 -1.23
C TRP A 139 11.39 -6.94 -1.17
N LYS A 140 12.08 -7.48 -2.16
CA LYS A 140 12.56 -8.87 -2.14
C LYS A 140 13.48 -9.13 -0.95
N THR A 141 14.43 -8.23 -0.70
CA THR A 141 15.37 -8.35 0.43
C THR A 141 14.64 -8.33 1.77
N PHE A 142 13.60 -7.53 1.90
CA PHE A 142 12.79 -7.46 3.10
C PHE A 142 11.88 -8.69 3.28
N TYR A 143 11.19 -9.13 2.23
CA TYR A 143 10.06 -10.07 2.34
C TYR A 143 10.46 -11.53 2.17
N PHE A 144 11.43 -11.83 1.30
CA PHE A 144 11.89 -13.18 0.96
C PHE A 144 13.28 -13.49 1.53
#